data_2419a6a8a0468daeb7f5601e04425ccf
#
_entry.id   2419a6a8a0468daeb7f5601e04425ccf
#
_cell.length_a   1.000
_cell.length_b   1.000
_cell.length_c   1.000
_cell.angle_alpha   90.00
_cell.angle_beta   90.00
_cell.angle_gamma   90.00
#
_symmetry.space_group_name_H-M   'P 1'
#
loop_
_entity.id
_entity.type
_entity.pdbx_description
1 polymer ?
#
loop_
_entity_poly.entity_id
_entity_poly.type
_entity_poly.pdbx_seq_one_letter_code
_entity_poly.pdbx_strand_id
1 'polypeptide(L)'
;MIKTILPKSTIGIIGGGQLGRMLAMSAKEMGYKIAILDPSEDACARKFADYFIHSAFNVYENIEKLCQMSDVITFEFENIDIDSYKKLESKYNFVQSSRILEISQHRLKEKEYARSLGIPTVKYFDANKGDYEIDGKFVMKTTRFGYDGKGQKIISSNEEVEKDTILEELIDLDKEISVVAVKDIDGIEIVAVVENEHRHNILYRSNIPAHITKYQESKAIEYTKKILADNDYYGVLTVEYFISNGDVIFNEIAPRVHNSGHITQESATKSQFRAHIEGICGLKVGKIENREATLYNILGQNEEYFINLITKKQGYLHLYEKEARHNRKIGHMNFLGNVYLEDDFE
;
A
#
# COMPACT_ATOMS: atom_id res chain seq x y z
N MET A 1 -4.88 12.90 21.74
CA MET A 1 -4.50 13.77 20.59
C MET A 1 -3.07 13.42 20.18
N ILE A 2 -2.82 13.27 18.89
CA ILE A 2 -1.46 13.03 18.37
C ILE A 2 -0.54 14.21 18.70
N LYS A 3 0.70 13.91 19.07
CA LYS A 3 1.74 14.93 19.33
C LYS A 3 2.24 15.52 18.02
N THR A 4 2.37 16.84 17.94
CA THR A 4 3.00 17.49 16.78
C THR A 4 4.52 17.26 16.82
N ILE A 5 5.06 16.70 15.75
CA ILE A 5 6.48 16.43 15.54
C ILE A 5 7.00 17.44 14.51
N LEU A 6 7.89 18.33 14.92
CA LEU A 6 8.39 19.39 14.05
C LEU A 6 9.65 18.98 13.26
N PRO A 7 9.96 19.63 12.13
CA PRO A 7 11.23 19.44 11.41
C PRO A 7 12.45 19.51 12.35
N LYS A 8 13.52 18.82 12.00
CA LYS A 8 14.71 18.46 12.77
C LYS A 8 14.55 17.28 13.74
N SER A 9 13.31 16.84 14.03
CA SER A 9 13.04 15.57 14.71
C SER A 9 13.38 14.38 13.81
N THR A 10 13.45 13.19 14.41
CA THR A 10 13.76 11.94 13.69
C THR A 10 12.50 11.13 13.47
N ILE A 11 12.27 10.70 12.22
CA ILE A 11 11.24 9.75 11.85
C ILE A 11 11.89 8.39 11.71
N GLY A 12 11.39 7.38 12.44
CA GLY A 12 11.78 5.98 12.30
C GLY A 12 10.91 5.30 11.25
N ILE A 13 11.53 4.59 10.32
CA ILE A 13 10.83 3.83 9.27
C ILE A 13 11.25 2.36 9.37
N ILE A 14 10.29 1.46 9.61
CA ILE A 14 10.50 0.03 9.53
C ILE A 14 10.29 -0.39 8.07
N GLY A 15 11.37 -0.82 7.42
CA GLY A 15 11.44 -1.13 6.00
C GLY A 15 12.14 -0.06 5.18
N GLY A 16 13.08 -0.49 4.36
CA GLY A 16 13.94 0.35 3.51
C GLY A 16 13.77 0.08 2.02
N GLY A 17 12.64 -0.47 1.60
CA GLY A 17 12.30 -0.67 0.19
C GLY A 17 11.94 0.64 -0.54
N GLN A 18 11.27 0.52 -1.70
CA GLN A 18 10.94 1.70 -2.51
C GLN A 18 9.97 2.67 -1.81
N LEU A 19 9.03 2.15 -1.02
CA LEU A 19 8.09 2.99 -0.28
C LEU A 19 8.83 3.76 0.82
N GLY A 20 9.68 3.08 1.59
CA GLY A 20 10.56 3.68 2.59
C GLY A 20 11.51 4.73 2.00
N ARG A 21 12.05 4.47 0.78
CA ARG A 21 12.85 5.45 0.04
C ARG A 21 12.08 6.73 -0.24
N MET A 22 10.87 6.61 -0.80
CA MET A 22 10.07 7.78 -1.14
C MET A 22 9.54 8.51 0.10
N LEU A 23 9.20 7.79 1.18
CA LEU A 23 8.89 8.39 2.47
C LEU A 23 10.09 9.19 3.02
N ALA A 24 11.29 8.58 3.00
CA ALA A 24 12.51 9.23 3.45
C ALA A 24 12.82 10.50 2.64
N MET A 25 12.71 10.43 1.32
CA MET A 25 12.90 11.61 0.45
C MET A 25 11.93 12.74 0.82
N SER A 26 10.63 12.43 0.93
CA SER A 26 9.61 13.41 1.28
C SER A 26 9.85 14.03 2.66
N ALA A 27 10.24 13.23 3.65
CA ALA A 27 10.54 13.71 4.99
C ALA A 27 11.83 14.58 5.03
N LYS A 28 12.86 14.21 4.25
CA LYS A 28 14.09 15.01 4.13
C LYS A 28 13.82 16.38 3.51
N GLU A 29 12.95 16.47 2.49
CA GLU A 29 12.51 17.77 1.93
C GLU A 29 11.84 18.66 2.97
N MET A 30 11.19 18.06 3.97
CA MET A 30 10.59 18.77 5.10
C MET A 30 11.58 19.09 6.23
N GLY A 31 12.83 18.64 6.14
CA GLY A 31 13.87 18.89 7.14
C GLY A 31 13.89 17.94 8.33
N TYR A 32 13.27 16.73 8.21
CA TYR A 32 13.36 15.67 9.21
C TYR A 32 14.64 14.85 9.05
N LYS A 33 15.10 14.27 10.16
CA LYS A 33 16.08 13.18 10.15
C LYS A 33 15.36 11.85 9.98
N ILE A 34 16.06 10.87 9.39
CA ILE A 34 15.49 9.55 9.07
C ILE A 34 16.34 8.46 9.70
N ALA A 35 15.70 7.60 10.48
CA ALA A 35 16.23 6.33 10.92
C ALA A 35 15.49 5.19 10.20
N ILE A 36 16.23 4.23 9.61
CA ILE A 36 15.65 3.10 8.88
C ILE A 36 16.15 1.79 9.48
N LEU A 37 15.26 0.81 9.60
CA LEU A 37 15.57 -0.58 9.89
C LEU A 37 15.17 -1.45 8.70
N ASP A 38 16.10 -2.22 8.14
CA ASP A 38 15.85 -3.14 7.01
C ASP A 38 16.79 -4.35 7.06
N PRO A 39 16.35 -5.55 6.64
CA PRO A 39 17.18 -6.75 6.58
C PRO A 39 18.19 -6.76 5.42
N SER A 40 18.08 -5.85 4.43
CA SER A 40 19.02 -5.73 3.32
C SER A 40 20.00 -4.59 3.56
N GLU A 41 21.30 -4.89 3.52
CA GLU A 41 22.30 -3.83 3.54
C GLU A 41 22.21 -2.89 2.34
N ASP A 42 21.72 -3.39 1.20
CA ASP A 42 21.53 -2.67 -0.06
C ASP A 42 20.10 -2.14 -0.21
N ALA A 43 19.38 -1.94 0.90
CA ALA A 43 18.05 -1.36 0.89
C ALA A 43 18.05 -0.01 0.17
N CYS A 44 17.16 0.19 -0.80
CA CYS A 44 17.19 1.37 -1.68
C CYS A 44 16.90 2.68 -0.93
N ALA A 45 16.32 2.62 0.27
CA ALA A 45 16.12 3.78 1.15
C ALA A 45 17.37 4.14 1.99
N ARG A 46 18.37 3.24 2.11
CA ARG A 46 19.55 3.44 2.97
C ARG A 46 20.28 4.75 2.69
N LYS A 47 20.39 5.14 1.44
CA LYS A 47 21.08 6.38 1.02
C LYS A 47 20.41 7.67 1.54
N PHE A 48 19.16 7.59 1.95
CA PHE A 48 18.37 8.70 2.47
C PHE A 48 18.29 8.72 3.99
N ALA A 49 18.82 7.68 4.65
CA ALA A 49 18.82 7.55 6.10
C ALA A 49 20.00 8.30 6.73
N ASP A 50 19.72 9.03 7.83
CA ASP A 50 20.76 9.55 8.72
C ASP A 50 21.29 8.43 9.63
N TYR A 51 20.42 7.45 9.94
CA TYR A 51 20.75 6.27 10.76
C TYR A 51 20.16 5.02 10.10
N PHE A 52 20.97 3.98 9.98
CA PHE A 52 20.54 2.72 9.38
C PHE A 52 20.84 1.56 10.33
N ILE A 53 19.82 0.72 10.57
CA ILE A 53 19.92 -0.50 11.38
C ILE A 53 19.70 -1.69 10.43
N HIS A 54 20.76 -2.46 10.19
CA HIS A 54 20.68 -3.70 9.45
C HIS A 54 20.14 -4.80 10.37
N SER A 55 18.87 -5.20 10.19
CA SER A 55 18.20 -6.19 11.03
C SER A 55 16.95 -6.75 10.39
N ALA A 56 16.62 -8.00 10.69
CA ALA A 56 15.32 -8.58 10.38
C ALA A 56 14.19 -7.89 11.16
N PHE A 57 12.96 -7.93 10.61
CA PHE A 57 11.76 -7.27 11.15
C PHE A 57 11.16 -7.95 12.39
N ASN A 58 11.77 -9.01 12.89
CA ASN A 58 11.36 -9.77 14.07
C ASN A 58 12.37 -9.74 15.21
N VAL A 59 13.40 -8.90 15.13
CA VAL A 59 14.41 -8.73 16.19
C VAL A 59 14.01 -7.57 17.07
N TYR A 60 13.36 -7.88 18.21
CA TYR A 60 12.79 -6.90 19.13
C TYR A 60 13.77 -5.79 19.52
N GLU A 61 14.98 -6.14 19.94
CA GLU A 61 16.01 -5.21 20.43
C GLU A 61 16.40 -4.18 19.35
N ASN A 62 16.44 -4.59 18.09
CA ASN A 62 16.79 -3.69 17.00
C ASN A 62 15.63 -2.78 16.60
N ILE A 63 14.37 -3.29 16.67
CA ILE A 63 13.18 -2.44 16.50
C ILE A 63 13.12 -1.42 17.66
N GLU A 64 13.36 -1.85 18.90
CA GLU A 64 13.40 -0.95 20.07
C GLU A 64 14.51 0.11 19.92
N LYS A 65 15.68 -0.26 19.41
CA LYS A 65 16.75 0.69 19.10
C LYS A 65 16.32 1.75 18.09
N LEU A 66 15.59 1.35 17.03
CA LEU A 66 15.00 2.30 16.08
C LEU A 66 14.02 3.25 16.80
N CYS A 67 13.15 2.71 17.67
CA CYS A 67 12.20 3.52 18.44
C CYS A 67 12.90 4.53 19.35
N GLN A 68 13.99 4.14 20.04
CA GLN A 68 14.77 5.02 20.93
C GLN A 68 15.42 6.20 20.19
N MET A 69 15.69 6.04 18.89
CA MET A 69 16.30 7.07 18.05
C MET A 69 15.27 7.98 17.38
N SER A 70 13.97 7.68 17.53
CA SER A 70 12.91 8.28 16.73
C SER A 70 11.89 9.03 17.60
N ASP A 71 11.41 10.17 17.11
CA ASP A 71 10.33 10.94 17.73
C ASP A 71 8.94 10.44 17.32
N VAL A 72 8.84 9.80 16.15
CA VAL A 72 7.66 9.09 15.63
C VAL A 72 8.10 7.92 14.77
N ILE A 73 7.34 6.82 14.81
CA ILE A 73 7.66 5.60 14.08
C ILE A 73 6.53 5.29 13.08
N THR A 74 6.94 4.90 11.89
CA THR A 74 6.08 4.37 10.80
C THR A 74 6.73 3.17 10.14
N PHE A 75 6.02 2.57 9.19
CA PHE A 75 6.52 1.44 8.42
C PHE A 75 6.14 1.56 6.93
N GLU A 76 6.94 0.93 6.09
CA GLU A 76 6.65 0.80 4.66
C GLU A 76 6.15 -0.59 4.27
N PHE A 77 6.19 -1.54 5.22
CA PHE A 77 5.92 -2.94 5.01
C PHE A 77 5.10 -3.50 6.18
N GLU A 78 3.98 -4.14 5.89
CA GLU A 78 3.01 -4.58 6.90
C GLU A 78 3.39 -5.87 7.64
N ASN A 79 4.27 -6.73 7.09
CA ASN A 79 4.60 -8.01 7.72
C ASN A 79 5.70 -7.89 8.80
N ILE A 80 5.46 -7.02 9.77
CA ILE A 80 6.31 -6.82 10.96
C ILE A 80 5.83 -7.77 12.04
N ASP A 81 6.73 -8.21 12.94
CA ASP A 81 6.34 -9.00 14.10
C ASP A 81 5.36 -8.24 15.00
N ILE A 82 4.12 -8.74 15.03
CA ILE A 82 3.02 -8.07 15.70
C ILE A 82 3.17 -8.04 17.23
N ASP A 83 3.82 -9.05 17.81
CA ASP A 83 4.02 -9.12 19.26
C ASP A 83 5.07 -8.09 19.71
N SER A 84 6.13 -7.93 18.95
CA SER A 84 7.13 -6.87 19.16
C SER A 84 6.48 -5.49 18.99
N TYR A 85 5.67 -5.31 17.94
CA TYR A 85 4.98 -4.07 17.68
C TYR A 85 4.06 -3.66 18.85
N LYS A 86 3.20 -4.57 19.34
CA LYS A 86 2.29 -4.35 20.47
C LYS A 86 3.02 -3.96 21.77
N LYS A 87 4.18 -4.57 22.04
CA LYS A 87 5.00 -4.23 23.20
C LYS A 87 5.61 -2.83 23.08
N LEU A 88 6.04 -2.45 21.88
CA LEU A 88 6.71 -1.19 21.63
C LEU A 88 5.76 -0.01 21.49
N GLU A 89 4.56 -0.19 20.90
CA GLU A 89 3.56 0.88 20.77
C GLU A 89 3.09 1.42 22.13
N SER A 90 3.17 0.62 23.20
CA SER A 90 2.85 1.07 24.56
C SER A 90 3.91 1.97 25.18
N LYS A 91 5.13 2.00 24.62
CA LYS A 91 6.31 2.72 25.16
C LYS A 91 6.76 3.88 24.27
N TYR A 92 6.56 3.77 22.96
CA TYR A 92 7.08 4.68 21.95
C TYR A 92 5.96 5.26 21.09
N ASN A 93 6.25 6.29 20.35
CA ASN A 93 5.27 7.05 19.57
C ASN A 93 4.99 6.37 18.22
N PHE A 94 4.26 5.27 18.25
CA PHE A 94 3.60 4.70 17.09
C PHE A 94 2.23 5.38 16.92
N VAL A 95 1.96 5.89 15.73
CA VAL A 95 0.70 6.59 15.41
C VAL A 95 -0.21 5.76 14.49
N GLN A 96 0.22 4.55 14.21
CA GLN A 96 -0.49 3.54 13.43
C GLN A 96 -0.69 2.32 14.33
N SER A 97 -1.94 2.05 14.73
CA SER A 97 -2.19 1.03 15.76
C SER A 97 -1.85 -0.39 15.30
N SER A 98 -1.39 -1.22 16.22
CA SER A 98 -1.15 -2.66 15.99
C SER A 98 -2.42 -3.40 15.56
N ARG A 99 -3.60 -2.89 15.91
CA ARG A 99 -4.89 -3.51 15.55
C ARG A 99 -5.07 -3.59 14.02
N ILE A 100 -4.89 -2.48 13.31
CA ILE A 100 -5.07 -2.49 11.85
C ILE A 100 -3.96 -3.27 11.15
N LEU A 101 -2.74 -3.23 11.70
CA LEU A 101 -1.61 -4.02 11.22
C LEU A 101 -1.89 -5.52 11.38
N GLU A 102 -2.42 -5.97 12.51
CA GLU A 102 -2.80 -7.37 12.73
C GLU A 102 -3.93 -7.82 11.81
N ILE A 103 -4.90 -6.95 11.54
CA ILE A 103 -6.00 -7.21 10.61
C ILE A 103 -5.44 -7.40 9.20
N SER A 104 -4.66 -6.45 8.70
CA SER A 104 -4.12 -6.46 7.32
C SER A 104 -3.11 -7.59 7.04
N GLN A 105 -2.48 -8.14 8.09
CA GLN A 105 -1.61 -9.31 7.95
C GLN A 105 -2.34 -10.63 7.72
N HIS A 106 -3.69 -10.66 7.75
CA HIS A 106 -4.43 -11.92 7.70
C HIS A 106 -5.75 -11.79 6.93
N ARG A 107 -5.83 -12.34 5.72
CA ARG A 107 -6.96 -12.19 4.79
C ARG A 107 -8.33 -12.51 5.40
N LEU A 108 -8.44 -13.56 6.24
CA LEU A 108 -9.71 -13.87 6.91
C LEU A 108 -10.10 -12.76 7.90
N LYS A 109 -9.15 -12.25 8.69
CA LYS A 109 -9.40 -11.14 9.60
C LYS A 109 -9.82 -9.87 8.85
N GLU A 110 -9.22 -9.58 7.71
CA GLU A 110 -9.59 -8.43 6.87
C GLU A 110 -11.03 -8.56 6.37
N LYS A 111 -11.41 -9.73 5.85
CA LYS A 111 -12.78 -9.96 5.35
C LYS A 111 -13.82 -9.89 6.48
N GLU A 112 -13.53 -10.51 7.63
CA GLU A 112 -14.39 -10.46 8.82
C GLU A 112 -14.53 -9.02 9.33
N TYR A 113 -13.43 -8.28 9.37
CA TYR A 113 -13.41 -6.89 9.77
C TYR A 113 -14.22 -5.99 8.82
N ALA A 114 -14.00 -6.12 7.51
CA ALA A 114 -14.79 -5.37 6.52
C ALA A 114 -16.28 -5.63 6.65
N ARG A 115 -16.69 -6.90 6.80
CA ARG A 115 -18.11 -7.28 7.04
C ARG A 115 -18.66 -6.70 8.33
N SER A 116 -17.87 -6.63 9.39
CA SER A 116 -18.30 -6.05 10.68
C SER A 116 -18.64 -4.56 10.57
N LEU A 117 -18.03 -3.85 9.59
CA LEU A 117 -18.31 -2.45 9.26
C LEU A 117 -19.42 -2.29 8.21
N GLY A 118 -20.07 -3.39 7.79
CA GLY A 118 -21.10 -3.38 6.74
C GLY A 118 -20.52 -3.12 5.34
N ILE A 119 -19.27 -3.48 5.10
CA ILE A 119 -18.60 -3.34 3.80
C ILE A 119 -18.72 -4.66 3.04
N PRO A 120 -19.24 -4.67 1.79
CA PRO A 120 -19.38 -5.87 0.99
C PRO A 120 -18.03 -6.53 0.67
N THR A 121 -17.99 -7.86 0.77
CA THR A 121 -16.84 -8.69 0.36
C THR A 121 -17.32 -9.76 -0.60
N VAL A 122 -16.43 -10.35 -1.40
CA VAL A 122 -16.75 -11.59 -2.11
C VAL A 122 -17.20 -12.67 -1.11
N LYS A 123 -17.94 -13.68 -1.58
CA LYS A 123 -18.19 -14.88 -0.77
C LYS A 123 -16.87 -15.57 -0.51
N TYR A 124 -16.63 -15.98 0.73
CA TYR A 124 -15.38 -16.65 1.09
C TYR A 124 -15.58 -17.71 2.14
N PHE A 125 -14.62 -18.63 2.23
CA PHE A 125 -14.55 -19.70 3.21
C PHE A 125 -13.15 -19.80 3.81
N ASP A 126 -13.09 -20.20 5.06
CA ASP A 126 -11.86 -20.61 5.73
C ASP A 126 -11.58 -22.08 5.44
N ALA A 127 -10.49 -22.35 4.72
CA ALA A 127 -10.13 -23.72 4.33
C ALA A 127 -9.90 -24.66 5.52
N ASN A 128 -9.50 -24.11 6.68
CA ASN A 128 -9.28 -24.91 7.89
C ASN A 128 -10.57 -25.43 8.53
N LYS A 129 -11.73 -24.82 8.24
CA LYS A 129 -13.02 -25.27 8.80
C LYS A 129 -13.60 -26.47 8.10
N GLY A 130 -13.26 -26.70 6.81
CA GLY A 130 -13.69 -27.85 6.05
C GLY A 130 -15.19 -27.93 5.73
N ASP A 131 -15.97 -26.90 6.07
CA ASP A 131 -17.42 -26.81 5.89
C ASP A 131 -17.78 -25.94 4.66
N TYR A 132 -17.16 -26.22 3.53
CA TYR A 132 -17.37 -25.48 2.28
C TYR A 132 -17.76 -26.41 1.13
N GLU A 133 -18.67 -25.94 0.31
CA GLU A 133 -18.98 -26.52 -0.99
C GLU A 133 -18.41 -25.59 -2.07
N ILE A 134 -17.55 -26.14 -2.92
CA ILE A 134 -17.02 -25.42 -4.07
C ILE A 134 -17.99 -25.68 -5.23
N ASP A 135 -18.85 -24.70 -5.49
CA ASP A 135 -19.69 -24.64 -6.69
C ASP A 135 -19.13 -23.53 -7.59
N GLY A 136 -18.55 -23.92 -8.74
CA GLY A 136 -17.87 -23.02 -9.66
C GLY A 136 -16.37 -22.90 -9.42
N LYS A 137 -15.83 -21.69 -9.64
CA LYS A 137 -14.42 -21.38 -9.49
C LYS A 137 -14.16 -20.49 -8.29
N PHE A 138 -13.10 -20.79 -7.58
CA PHE A 138 -12.62 -20.00 -6.43
C PHE A 138 -11.16 -19.63 -6.63
N VAL A 139 -10.77 -18.52 -6.03
CA VAL A 139 -9.37 -18.15 -5.87
C VAL A 139 -8.93 -18.60 -4.47
N MET A 140 -8.09 -19.62 -4.39
CA MET A 140 -7.43 -20.05 -3.18
C MET A 140 -6.24 -19.12 -2.93
N LYS A 141 -6.18 -18.48 -1.76
CA LYS A 141 -5.10 -17.56 -1.36
C LYS A 141 -4.55 -17.97 -0.01
N THR A 142 -3.23 -17.89 0.18
CA THR A 142 -2.66 -18.03 1.52
C THR A 142 -3.23 -16.96 2.46
N THR A 143 -3.52 -17.31 3.71
CA THR A 143 -4.08 -16.35 4.67
C THR A 143 -3.09 -15.26 5.06
N ARG A 144 -1.77 -15.51 4.90
CA ARG A 144 -0.69 -14.59 5.24
C ARG A 144 0.38 -14.56 4.15
N PHE A 145 1.16 -13.49 4.11
CA PHE A 145 2.36 -13.31 3.26
C PHE A 145 2.13 -13.37 1.75
N GLY A 146 0.89 -13.31 1.28
CA GLY A 146 0.59 -13.20 -0.15
C GLY A 146 0.76 -11.76 -0.66
N TYR A 147 1.46 -11.58 -1.78
CA TYR A 147 1.63 -10.29 -2.46
C TYR A 147 1.92 -10.48 -3.95
N ASP A 148 1.59 -9.51 -4.79
CA ASP A 148 1.85 -9.54 -6.25
C ASP A 148 1.48 -10.90 -6.89
N GLY A 149 0.31 -11.47 -6.54
CA GLY A 149 -0.18 -12.75 -7.04
C GLY A 149 0.50 -14.01 -6.47
N LYS A 150 1.50 -13.86 -5.62
CA LYS A 150 2.11 -15.00 -4.92
C LYS A 150 1.18 -15.56 -3.86
N GLY A 151 1.15 -16.88 -3.75
CA GLY A 151 0.30 -17.58 -2.78
C GLY A 151 -1.17 -17.59 -3.17
N GLN A 152 -1.51 -17.45 -4.48
CA GLN A 152 -2.88 -17.62 -4.98
C GLN A 152 -2.96 -18.55 -6.20
N LYS A 153 -4.07 -19.27 -6.31
CA LYS A 153 -4.36 -20.23 -7.38
C LYS A 153 -5.87 -20.27 -7.62
N ILE A 154 -6.28 -20.29 -8.87
CA ILE A 154 -7.69 -20.59 -9.21
C ILE A 154 -7.90 -22.08 -9.07
N ILE A 155 -8.93 -22.49 -8.35
CA ILE A 155 -9.34 -23.87 -8.14
C ILE A 155 -10.79 -24.10 -8.52
N SER A 156 -11.15 -25.36 -8.79
CA SER A 156 -12.49 -25.86 -9.06
C SER A 156 -12.86 -26.99 -8.11
N SER A 157 -14.12 -27.48 -8.17
CA SER A 157 -14.71 -28.44 -7.22
C SER A 157 -13.93 -29.74 -7.00
N ASN A 158 -13.05 -30.14 -7.91
CA ASN A 158 -12.30 -31.40 -7.85
C ASN A 158 -10.83 -31.21 -7.41
N GLU A 159 -10.41 -30.02 -7.06
CA GLU A 159 -9.03 -29.73 -6.67
C GLU A 159 -8.86 -29.77 -5.16
N GLU A 160 -7.64 -30.16 -4.73
CA GLU A 160 -7.27 -30.19 -3.32
C GLU A 160 -7.15 -28.77 -2.79
N VAL A 161 -7.74 -28.55 -1.61
CA VAL A 161 -7.67 -27.27 -0.89
C VAL A 161 -6.57 -27.35 0.17
N GLU A 162 -5.64 -26.41 0.10
CA GLU A 162 -4.53 -26.33 1.03
C GLU A 162 -4.99 -25.70 2.38
N LYS A 163 -4.37 -26.17 3.48
CA LYS A 163 -4.56 -25.55 4.79
C LYS A 163 -3.98 -24.13 4.83
N ASP A 164 -4.43 -23.35 5.81
CA ASP A 164 -4.03 -21.95 6.00
C ASP A 164 -4.28 -21.07 4.78
N THR A 165 -5.37 -21.40 4.04
CA THR A 165 -5.83 -20.62 2.90
C THR A 165 -7.25 -20.12 3.12
N ILE A 166 -7.61 -19.08 2.37
CA ILE A 166 -8.97 -18.58 2.18
C ILE A 166 -9.40 -18.91 0.75
N LEU A 167 -10.62 -19.37 0.61
CA LEU A 167 -11.26 -19.58 -0.69
C LEU A 167 -12.18 -18.41 -0.97
N GLU A 168 -11.87 -17.61 -1.96
CA GLU A 168 -12.68 -16.48 -2.41
C GLU A 168 -13.38 -16.84 -3.72
N GLU A 169 -14.69 -16.59 -3.82
CA GLU A 169 -15.45 -16.77 -5.05
C GLU A 169 -14.81 -15.93 -6.17
N LEU A 170 -14.55 -16.58 -7.32
CA LEU A 170 -14.10 -15.89 -8.51
C LEU A 170 -15.26 -15.11 -9.12
N ILE A 171 -15.21 -13.80 -9.04
CA ILE A 171 -16.24 -12.90 -9.57
C ILE A 171 -15.87 -12.38 -10.96
N ASP A 172 -16.89 -11.95 -11.71
CA ASP A 172 -16.68 -11.20 -12.95
C ASP A 172 -16.17 -9.80 -12.59
N LEU A 173 -14.92 -9.56 -12.90
CA LEU A 173 -14.22 -8.33 -12.54
C LEU A 173 -14.33 -7.29 -13.65
N ASP A 174 -15.05 -6.19 -13.39
CA ASP A 174 -15.13 -5.06 -14.31
C ASP A 174 -13.88 -4.19 -14.20
N LYS A 175 -13.47 -3.85 -12.95
CA LYS A 175 -12.33 -2.99 -12.65
C LYS A 175 -11.75 -3.28 -11.26
N GLU A 176 -10.48 -2.89 -11.09
CA GLU A 176 -9.85 -2.77 -9.78
C GLU A 176 -9.58 -1.30 -9.48
N ILE A 177 -9.89 -0.88 -8.26
CA ILE A 177 -9.61 0.49 -7.81
C ILE A 177 -8.95 0.50 -6.43
N SER A 178 -8.18 1.55 -6.18
CA SER A 178 -7.65 1.85 -4.85
C SER A 178 -8.13 3.20 -4.37
N VAL A 179 -8.54 3.30 -3.12
CA VAL A 179 -8.75 4.58 -2.45
C VAL A 179 -7.58 4.83 -1.52
N VAL A 180 -6.76 5.79 -1.86
CA VAL A 180 -5.66 6.27 -1.03
C VAL A 180 -6.21 7.39 -0.15
N ALA A 181 -6.18 7.22 1.15
CA ALA A 181 -6.70 8.21 2.09
C ALA A 181 -5.66 8.50 3.17
N VAL A 182 -5.70 9.68 3.76
CA VAL A 182 -4.86 10.07 4.89
C VAL A 182 -5.72 10.55 6.04
N LYS A 183 -5.34 10.16 7.26
CA LYS A 183 -5.91 10.73 8.49
C LYS A 183 -4.87 11.62 9.15
N ASP A 184 -5.28 12.83 9.46
CA ASP A 184 -4.48 13.84 10.17
C ASP A 184 -5.24 14.38 11.38
N ILE A 185 -4.77 15.48 11.96
CA ILE A 185 -5.37 16.10 13.15
C ILE A 185 -6.74 16.74 12.88
N ASP A 186 -7.06 17.07 11.63
CA ASP A 186 -8.33 17.68 11.23
C ASP A 186 -9.35 16.64 10.75
N GLY A 187 -8.92 15.39 10.46
CA GLY A 187 -9.80 14.32 10.04
C GLY A 187 -9.24 13.44 8.92
N ILE A 188 -10.11 13.04 8.00
CA ILE A 188 -9.77 12.13 6.90
C ILE A 188 -9.91 12.87 5.56
N GLU A 189 -8.81 12.93 4.82
CA GLU A 189 -8.76 13.46 3.46
C GLU A 189 -8.52 12.34 2.45
N ILE A 190 -9.13 12.42 1.27
CA ILE A 190 -8.90 11.49 0.17
C ILE A 190 -7.74 12.02 -0.67
N VAL A 191 -6.67 11.25 -0.72
CA VAL A 191 -5.49 11.58 -1.53
C VAL A 191 -5.78 11.31 -3.00
N ALA A 192 -6.33 10.15 -3.32
CA ALA A 192 -6.74 9.79 -4.68
C ALA A 192 -7.68 8.58 -4.70
N VAL A 193 -8.51 8.51 -5.75
CA VAL A 193 -9.20 7.29 -6.19
C VAL A 193 -8.57 6.88 -7.52
N VAL A 194 -7.96 5.72 -7.55
CA VAL A 194 -7.07 5.26 -8.61
C VAL A 194 -7.66 4.01 -9.26
N GLU A 195 -7.77 3.98 -10.59
CA GLU A 195 -8.05 2.75 -11.34
C GLU A 195 -6.75 1.99 -11.58
N ASN A 196 -6.77 0.69 -11.36
CA ASN A 196 -5.59 -0.19 -11.47
C ASN A 196 -5.80 -1.25 -12.55
N GLU A 197 -4.78 -1.48 -13.35
CA GLU A 197 -4.69 -2.58 -14.29
C GLU A 197 -3.55 -3.49 -13.86
N HIS A 198 -3.86 -4.77 -13.61
CA HIS A 198 -2.87 -5.79 -13.32
C HIS A 198 -2.63 -6.68 -14.54
N ARG A 199 -1.35 -7.02 -14.79
CA ARG A 199 -0.94 -8.02 -15.77
C ARG A 199 -0.11 -9.08 -15.04
N HIS A 200 -0.45 -10.35 -15.24
CA HIS A 200 0.18 -11.45 -14.51
C HIS A 200 0.22 -11.24 -12.99
N ASN A 201 -0.87 -10.69 -12.43
CA ASN A 201 -1.03 -10.32 -11.02
C ASN A 201 -0.06 -9.25 -10.50
N ILE A 202 0.64 -8.52 -11.37
CA ILE A 202 1.49 -7.40 -11.01
C ILE A 202 0.82 -6.12 -11.48
N LEU A 203 0.74 -5.10 -10.61
CA LEU A 203 0.22 -3.80 -10.99
C LEU A 203 1.06 -3.24 -12.14
N TYR A 204 0.43 -3.10 -13.29
CA TYR A 204 1.04 -2.65 -14.54
C TYR A 204 0.83 -1.15 -14.75
N ARG A 205 -0.43 -0.71 -14.69
CA ARG A 205 -0.82 0.67 -14.97
C ARG A 205 -1.83 1.16 -13.93
N SER A 206 -1.76 2.46 -13.61
CA SER A 206 -2.76 3.15 -12.79
C SER A 206 -3.19 4.45 -13.45
N ASN A 207 -4.45 4.84 -13.28
CA ASN A 207 -5.02 6.06 -13.84
C ASN A 207 -5.76 6.88 -12.78
N ILE A 208 -5.66 8.20 -12.88
CA ILE A 208 -6.49 9.18 -12.20
C ILE A 208 -7.09 10.09 -13.28
N PRO A 209 -8.42 10.37 -13.24
CA PRO A 209 -9.43 9.76 -12.36
C PRO A 209 -9.69 8.30 -12.70
N ALA A 210 -10.20 7.54 -11.75
CA ALA A 210 -10.74 6.21 -12.01
C ALA A 210 -11.99 6.32 -12.88
N HIS A 211 -12.08 5.52 -13.95
CA HIS A 211 -13.23 5.51 -14.87
C HIS A 211 -14.37 4.66 -14.29
N ILE A 212 -14.97 5.13 -13.20
CA ILE A 212 -16.08 4.52 -12.50
C ILE A 212 -17.23 5.51 -12.35
N THR A 213 -18.41 5.04 -11.95
CA THR A 213 -19.56 5.92 -11.70
C THR A 213 -19.36 6.73 -10.41
N LYS A 214 -20.01 7.89 -10.30
CA LYS A 214 -20.00 8.69 -9.07
C LYS A 214 -20.53 7.94 -7.85
N TYR A 215 -21.46 7.01 -8.06
CA TYR A 215 -21.98 6.13 -7.01
C TYR A 215 -20.87 5.20 -6.48
N GLN A 216 -20.16 4.54 -7.37
CA GLN A 216 -19.05 3.64 -7.02
C GLN A 216 -17.94 4.39 -6.30
N GLU A 217 -17.53 5.54 -6.82
CA GLU A 217 -16.54 6.41 -6.18
C GLU A 217 -16.96 6.81 -4.77
N SER A 218 -18.21 7.30 -4.61
CA SER A 218 -18.76 7.69 -3.31
C SER A 218 -18.79 6.53 -2.31
N LYS A 219 -19.15 5.31 -2.76
CA LYS A 219 -19.18 4.11 -1.92
C LYS A 219 -17.77 3.66 -1.51
N ALA A 220 -16.82 3.63 -2.41
CA ALA A 220 -15.44 3.28 -2.09
C ALA A 220 -14.84 4.26 -1.06
N ILE A 221 -15.08 5.56 -1.24
CA ILE A 221 -14.68 6.61 -0.30
C ILE A 221 -15.36 6.42 1.07
N GLU A 222 -16.68 6.18 1.10
CA GLU A 222 -17.44 5.93 2.33
C GLU A 222 -16.85 4.75 3.12
N TYR A 223 -16.59 3.64 2.45
CA TYR A 223 -16.04 2.43 3.07
C TYR A 223 -14.63 2.66 3.61
N THR A 224 -13.77 3.32 2.84
CA THR A 224 -12.41 3.67 3.29
C THR A 224 -12.44 4.58 4.51
N LYS A 225 -13.34 5.58 4.53
CA LYS A 225 -13.51 6.47 5.69
C LYS A 225 -13.99 5.71 6.92
N LYS A 226 -14.89 4.72 6.79
CA LYS A 226 -15.33 3.85 7.91
C LYS A 226 -14.14 3.10 8.50
N ILE A 227 -13.29 2.50 7.67
CA ILE A 227 -12.09 1.78 8.11
C ILE A 227 -11.14 2.70 8.88
N LEU A 228 -10.83 3.89 8.34
CA LEU A 228 -9.95 4.85 9.00
C LEU A 228 -10.54 5.44 10.29
N ALA A 229 -11.86 5.67 10.33
CA ALA A 229 -12.53 6.20 11.50
C ALA A 229 -12.58 5.20 12.66
N ASP A 230 -12.70 3.89 12.36
CA ASP A 230 -12.74 2.80 13.36
C ASP A 230 -11.38 2.46 13.96
N ASN A 231 -10.30 3.07 13.45
CA ASN A 231 -8.93 2.79 13.91
C ASN A 231 -8.26 4.03 14.50
N ASP A 232 -7.48 3.80 15.57
CA ASP A 232 -6.52 4.79 16.07
C ASP A 232 -5.29 4.77 15.15
N TYR A 233 -5.37 5.58 14.10
CA TYR A 233 -4.44 5.56 12.97
C TYR A 233 -4.24 6.98 12.45
N TYR A 234 -2.99 7.35 12.18
CA TYR A 234 -2.61 8.58 11.48
C TYR A 234 -1.65 8.28 10.34
N GLY A 235 -1.72 9.08 9.28
CA GLY A 235 -0.97 8.83 8.04
C GLY A 235 -1.83 8.21 6.95
N VAL A 236 -1.20 7.74 5.88
CA VAL A 236 -1.87 7.17 4.70
C VAL A 236 -2.20 5.70 4.91
N LEU A 237 -3.43 5.36 4.56
CA LEU A 237 -3.94 3.99 4.42
C LEU A 237 -4.59 3.87 3.05
N THR A 238 -4.42 2.73 2.41
CA THR A 238 -5.03 2.44 1.11
C THR A 238 -5.94 1.24 1.23
N VAL A 239 -7.10 1.30 0.60
CA VAL A 239 -8.02 0.17 0.49
C VAL A 239 -8.23 -0.15 -0.97
N GLU A 240 -8.10 -1.43 -1.32
CA GLU A 240 -8.37 -1.93 -2.65
C GLU A 240 -9.79 -2.50 -2.75
N TYR A 241 -10.44 -2.21 -3.86
CA TYR A 241 -11.79 -2.67 -4.16
C TYR A 241 -11.88 -3.25 -5.56
N PHE A 242 -12.73 -4.25 -5.71
CA PHE A 242 -13.21 -4.73 -6.99
C PHE A 242 -14.50 -4.00 -7.35
N ILE A 243 -14.66 -3.66 -8.62
CA ILE A 243 -15.93 -3.28 -9.21
C ILE A 243 -16.44 -4.49 -9.98
N SER A 244 -17.62 -4.97 -9.62
CA SER A 244 -18.25 -6.14 -10.24
C SER A 244 -19.77 -5.95 -10.27
N ASN A 245 -20.37 -6.09 -11.44
CA ASN A 245 -21.83 -5.95 -11.64
C ASN A 245 -22.41 -4.65 -11.05
N GLY A 246 -21.64 -3.57 -11.10
CA GLY A 246 -22.02 -2.26 -10.57
C GLY A 246 -21.74 -2.04 -9.07
N ASP A 247 -21.39 -3.08 -8.32
CA ASP A 247 -21.09 -3.03 -6.89
C ASP A 247 -19.62 -2.74 -6.60
N VAL A 248 -19.37 -2.17 -5.41
CA VAL A 248 -18.04 -1.94 -4.85
C VAL A 248 -17.77 -2.99 -3.79
N ILE A 249 -16.82 -3.86 -4.03
CA ILE A 249 -16.52 -5.03 -3.20
C ILE A 249 -15.11 -4.89 -2.62
N PHE A 250 -14.98 -5.03 -1.31
CA PHE A 250 -13.72 -4.94 -0.60
C PHE A 250 -12.76 -6.08 -1.01
N ASN A 251 -11.51 -5.72 -1.32
CA ASN A 251 -10.43 -6.67 -1.57
C ASN A 251 -9.46 -6.73 -0.37
N GLU A 252 -8.63 -5.72 -0.15
CA GLU A 252 -7.62 -5.74 0.93
C GLU A 252 -7.30 -4.33 1.45
N ILE A 253 -6.64 -4.27 2.63
CA ILE A 253 -6.14 -3.05 3.26
C ILE A 253 -4.61 -3.05 3.19
N ALA A 254 -4.04 -1.96 2.70
CA ALA A 254 -2.64 -1.63 2.90
C ALA A 254 -2.55 -0.49 3.93
N PRO A 255 -2.19 -0.77 5.20
CA PRO A 255 -2.13 0.25 6.25
C PRO A 255 -0.86 1.12 6.12
N ARG A 256 -0.59 1.62 4.94
CA ARG A 256 0.62 2.35 4.53
C ARG A 256 0.42 3.04 3.20
N VAL A 257 1.42 3.79 2.76
CA VAL A 257 1.52 4.24 1.37
C VAL A 257 1.51 3.05 0.40
N HIS A 258 0.97 3.25 -0.81
CA HIS A 258 0.71 2.16 -1.74
C HIS A 258 1.30 2.41 -3.13
N ASN A 259 1.54 1.33 -3.88
CA ASN A 259 2.08 1.41 -5.24
C ASN A 259 1.18 2.23 -6.20
N SER A 260 -0.14 2.01 -6.15
CA SER A 260 -1.08 2.79 -6.95
C SER A 260 -1.05 4.29 -6.63
N GLY A 261 -0.69 4.66 -5.38
CA GLY A 261 -0.58 6.05 -4.95
C GLY A 261 0.68 6.77 -5.44
N HIS A 262 1.64 6.09 -6.11
CA HIS A 262 2.83 6.76 -6.66
C HIS A 262 2.45 7.79 -7.73
N ILE A 263 1.35 7.59 -8.43
CA ILE A 263 0.80 8.52 -9.41
C ILE A 263 0.58 9.93 -8.82
N THR A 264 0.35 10.04 -7.51
CA THR A 264 0.12 11.31 -6.82
C THR A 264 1.37 12.19 -6.70
N GLN A 265 2.57 11.69 -7.03
CA GLN A 265 3.80 12.48 -6.95
C GLN A 265 3.74 13.69 -7.88
N GLU A 266 3.17 13.54 -9.07
CA GLU A 266 3.05 14.62 -10.06
C GLU A 266 1.61 15.07 -10.29
N SER A 267 0.62 14.18 -10.06
CA SER A 267 -0.78 14.52 -10.33
C SER A 267 -1.42 15.32 -9.22
N ALA A 268 -0.99 15.14 -7.96
CA ALA A 268 -1.64 15.74 -6.81
C ALA A 268 -0.93 17.01 -6.32
N THR A 269 -1.69 17.90 -5.67
CA THR A 269 -1.12 19.05 -4.95
C THR A 269 -0.22 18.65 -3.80
N LYS A 270 -0.43 17.44 -3.26
CA LYS A 270 0.47 16.74 -2.31
C LYS A 270 0.49 15.26 -2.63
N SER A 271 1.68 14.67 -2.73
CA SER A 271 1.82 13.22 -2.91
C SER A 271 1.38 12.46 -1.67
N GLN A 272 1.03 11.18 -1.84
CA GLN A 272 0.75 10.28 -0.71
C GLN A 272 1.89 10.26 0.32
N PHE A 273 3.14 10.39 -0.13
CA PHE A 273 4.31 10.39 0.76
C PHE A 273 4.34 11.63 1.63
N ARG A 274 4.12 12.81 1.02
CA ARG A 274 4.03 14.07 1.74
C ARG A 274 2.85 14.06 2.73
N ALA A 275 1.68 13.62 2.29
CA ALA A 275 0.49 13.50 3.11
C ALA A 275 0.72 12.54 4.30
N HIS A 276 1.42 11.40 4.05
CA HIS A 276 1.75 10.45 5.10
C HIS A 276 2.64 11.07 6.18
N ILE A 277 3.74 11.72 5.77
CA ILE A 277 4.65 12.39 6.71
C ILE A 277 3.94 13.48 7.51
N GLU A 278 3.11 14.31 6.86
CA GLU A 278 2.31 15.31 7.56
C GLU A 278 1.35 14.67 8.57
N GLY A 279 0.63 13.61 8.15
CA GLY A 279 -0.32 12.88 9.00
C GLY A 279 0.34 12.28 10.25
N ILE A 280 1.42 11.52 10.09
CA ILE A 280 2.12 10.88 11.22
C ILE A 280 2.82 11.89 12.15
N CYS A 281 3.18 13.06 11.62
CA CYS A 281 3.81 14.13 12.41
C CYS A 281 2.78 15.05 13.08
N GLY A 282 1.49 14.74 13.03
CA GLY A 282 0.44 15.57 13.63
C GLY A 282 0.35 16.96 13.01
N LEU A 283 0.61 17.06 11.71
CA LEU A 283 0.46 18.27 10.91
C LEU A 283 -0.84 18.20 10.10
N LYS A 284 -1.35 19.37 9.67
CA LYS A 284 -2.52 19.45 8.81
C LYS A 284 -2.14 19.14 7.36
N VAL A 285 -2.80 18.16 6.79
CA VAL A 285 -2.63 17.81 5.37
C VAL A 285 -3.38 18.79 4.48
N GLY A 286 -4.61 19.14 4.85
CA GLY A 286 -5.50 19.99 4.05
C GLY A 286 -5.99 19.30 2.79
N LYS A 287 -6.77 20.02 2.00
CA LYS A 287 -7.38 19.50 0.77
C LYS A 287 -6.35 19.11 -0.28
N ILE A 288 -6.51 17.93 -0.87
CA ILE A 288 -5.69 17.44 -1.97
C ILE A 288 -6.51 17.46 -3.26
N GLU A 289 -5.93 18.01 -4.31
CA GLU A 289 -6.53 18.05 -5.65
C GLU A 289 -5.63 17.31 -6.63
N ASN A 290 -6.25 16.51 -7.51
CA ASN A 290 -5.56 15.71 -8.49
C ASN A 290 -5.81 16.26 -9.91
N ARG A 291 -4.80 16.14 -10.76
CA ARG A 291 -4.91 16.26 -12.22
C ARG A 291 -5.01 14.88 -12.83
N GLU A 292 -5.55 14.80 -14.03
CA GLU A 292 -5.52 13.57 -14.81
C GLU A 292 -4.08 13.11 -15.02
N ALA A 293 -3.85 11.81 -14.80
CA ALA A 293 -2.52 11.21 -14.90
C ALA A 293 -2.59 9.70 -15.16
N THR A 294 -1.51 9.18 -15.71
CA THR A 294 -1.26 7.75 -15.91
C THR A 294 0.09 7.38 -15.32
N LEU A 295 0.12 6.28 -14.59
CA LEU A 295 1.34 5.66 -14.07
C LEU A 295 1.57 4.32 -14.76
N TYR A 296 2.82 4.05 -15.12
CA TYR A 296 3.29 2.71 -15.50
C TYR A 296 4.36 2.24 -14.51
N ASN A 297 4.20 1.04 -13.98
CA ASN A 297 5.26 0.38 -13.22
C ASN A 297 6.34 -0.15 -14.16
N ILE A 298 7.60 0.01 -13.78
CA ILE A 298 8.76 -0.47 -14.51
C ILE A 298 9.23 -1.76 -13.88
N LEU A 299 9.18 -2.85 -14.66
CA LEU A 299 9.75 -4.13 -14.27
C LEU A 299 11.18 -4.25 -14.82
N GLY A 300 11.98 -5.13 -14.22
CA GLY A 300 13.39 -5.25 -14.59
C GLY A 300 13.64 -5.54 -16.07
N GLN A 301 12.74 -6.29 -16.73
CA GLN A 301 12.83 -6.55 -18.16
C GLN A 301 12.51 -5.33 -19.05
N ASN A 302 11.83 -4.30 -18.51
CA ASN A 302 11.34 -3.14 -19.26
C ASN A 302 12.15 -1.87 -19.00
N GLU A 303 13.23 -1.94 -18.22
CA GLU A 303 14.02 -0.78 -17.77
C GLU A 303 14.51 0.07 -18.95
N GLU A 304 15.15 -0.56 -19.92
CA GLU A 304 15.73 0.12 -21.08
C GLU A 304 14.67 0.85 -21.92
N TYR A 305 13.50 0.25 -22.09
CA TYR A 305 12.37 0.88 -22.78
C TYR A 305 12.01 2.23 -22.13
N PHE A 306 11.82 2.26 -20.81
CA PHE A 306 11.41 3.47 -20.09
C PHE A 306 12.52 4.52 -20.01
N ILE A 307 13.79 4.10 -19.90
CA ILE A 307 14.94 5.01 -19.98
C ILE A 307 14.99 5.69 -21.37
N ASN A 308 14.76 4.94 -22.43
CA ASN A 308 14.70 5.51 -23.77
C ASN A 308 13.45 6.35 -24.01
N LEU A 309 12.33 6.00 -23.39
CA LEU A 309 11.06 6.69 -23.53
C LEU A 309 11.13 8.15 -23.03
N ILE A 310 11.87 8.43 -21.95
CA ILE A 310 11.99 9.78 -21.39
C ILE A 310 12.59 10.77 -22.39
N THR A 311 13.36 10.30 -23.39
CA THR A 311 13.91 11.13 -24.45
C THR A 311 12.89 11.47 -25.53
N LYS A 312 11.77 10.73 -25.60
CA LYS A 312 10.77 10.81 -26.67
C LYS A 312 9.43 11.34 -26.17
N LYS A 313 9.09 11.11 -24.92
CA LYS A 313 7.82 11.52 -24.29
C LYS A 313 8.08 12.29 -23.01
N GLN A 314 7.31 13.34 -22.78
CA GLN A 314 7.33 14.07 -21.52
C GLN A 314 6.67 13.21 -20.44
N GLY A 315 7.45 12.80 -19.44
CA GLY A 315 7.02 12.00 -18.29
C GLY A 315 8.02 12.14 -17.16
N TYR A 316 7.66 11.59 -16.02
CA TYR A 316 8.45 11.66 -14.78
C TYR A 316 8.93 10.26 -14.42
N LEU A 317 10.22 10.00 -14.64
CA LEU A 317 10.84 8.70 -14.39
C LEU A 317 11.36 8.60 -12.95
N HIS A 318 10.97 7.55 -12.25
CA HIS A 318 11.41 7.23 -10.89
C HIS A 318 12.02 5.83 -10.86
N LEU A 319 13.33 5.73 -10.84
CA LEU A 319 14.05 4.47 -10.64
C LEU A 319 14.41 4.30 -9.16
N TYR A 320 14.26 3.07 -8.64
CA TYR A 320 14.46 2.78 -7.21
C TYR A 320 15.88 2.34 -6.87
N GLU A 321 16.77 2.29 -7.85
CA GLU A 321 18.15 1.78 -7.71
C GLU A 321 18.18 0.31 -7.21
N LYS A 322 17.23 -0.48 -7.68
CA LYS A 322 17.18 -1.93 -7.46
C LYS A 322 17.81 -2.66 -8.63
N GLU A 323 18.48 -3.78 -8.35
CA GLU A 323 18.95 -4.67 -9.40
C GLU A 323 17.76 -5.13 -10.27
N ALA A 324 17.90 -4.97 -11.59
CA ALA A 324 16.90 -5.41 -12.55
C ALA A 324 16.84 -6.94 -12.60
N ARG A 325 15.65 -7.48 -12.29
CA ARG A 325 15.33 -8.92 -12.39
C ARG A 325 13.95 -9.05 -13.01
N HIS A 326 13.72 -10.14 -13.72
CA HIS A 326 12.41 -10.41 -14.32
C HIS A 326 11.28 -10.30 -13.28
N ASN A 327 10.21 -9.59 -13.63
CA ASN A 327 9.03 -9.30 -12.79
C ASN A 327 9.31 -8.54 -11.47
N ARG A 328 10.53 -8.03 -11.26
CA ARG A 328 10.81 -7.16 -10.10
C ARG A 328 10.48 -5.72 -10.45
N LYS A 329 9.61 -5.07 -9.67
CA LYS A 329 9.36 -3.62 -9.75
C LYS A 329 10.63 -2.85 -9.38
N ILE A 330 11.19 -2.12 -10.33
CA ILE A 330 12.46 -1.37 -10.17
C ILE A 330 12.27 0.13 -10.33
N GLY A 331 11.07 0.55 -10.75
CA GLY A 331 10.73 1.94 -10.95
C GLY A 331 9.27 2.13 -11.33
N HIS A 332 8.92 3.36 -11.61
CA HIS A 332 7.67 3.75 -12.27
C HIS A 332 7.88 5.01 -13.10
N MET A 333 6.97 5.25 -14.03
CA MET A 333 6.94 6.47 -14.81
C MET A 333 5.54 7.07 -14.77
N ASN A 334 5.45 8.33 -14.36
CA ASN A 334 4.21 9.09 -14.31
C ASN A 334 4.10 10.01 -15.54
N PHE A 335 2.89 10.14 -16.06
CA PHE A 335 2.51 11.08 -17.11
C PHE A 335 1.33 11.92 -16.63
N LEU A 336 1.34 13.21 -16.91
CA LEU A 336 0.14 14.03 -16.77
C LEU A 336 -0.74 13.82 -17.99
N GLY A 337 -2.04 13.63 -17.76
CA GLY A 337 -3.00 13.22 -18.77
C GLY A 337 -3.13 11.71 -18.93
N ASN A 338 -4.06 11.31 -19.78
CA ASN A 338 -4.30 9.89 -20.11
C ASN A 338 -3.34 9.46 -21.22
N VAL A 339 -2.33 8.68 -20.89
CA VAL A 339 -1.29 8.23 -21.81
C VAL A 339 -1.36 6.71 -21.97
N TYR A 340 -1.53 6.25 -23.20
CA TYR A 340 -1.41 4.86 -23.58
C TYR A 340 -0.03 4.64 -24.24
N LEU A 341 0.70 3.69 -23.69
CA LEU A 341 1.91 3.17 -24.33
C LEU A 341 1.51 1.96 -25.16
N GLU A 342 2.04 1.87 -26.40
CA GLU A 342 1.89 0.66 -27.20
C GLU A 342 2.60 -0.49 -26.49
N ASP A 343 2.02 -1.71 -26.56
CA ASP A 343 2.48 -2.88 -25.79
C ASP A 343 3.81 -3.48 -26.31
N ASP A 344 4.65 -2.67 -26.94
CA ASP A 344 5.94 -3.06 -27.51
C ASP A 344 7.03 -3.41 -26.48
N PHE A 345 6.66 -3.48 -25.20
CA PHE A 345 7.63 -3.71 -24.10
C PHE A 345 7.27 -4.91 -23.19
N GLU A 346 6.43 -5.83 -23.68
CA GLU A 346 6.16 -7.11 -23.01
C GLU A 346 7.26 -8.15 -23.26
#